data_dae3b30b60be9819d75991a9d40fa165
#
_entry.id   dae3b30b60be9819d75991a9d40fa165
#
_cell.length_a   1.000
_cell.length_b   1.000
_cell.length_c   1.000
_cell.angle_alpha   90.00
_cell.angle_beta   90.00
_cell.angle_gamma   90.00
#
_symmetry.space_group_name_H-M   'P 1'
#
loop_
_entity.id
_entity.type
_entity.pdbx_description
1 polymer ?
#
loop_
_entity_poly.entity_id
_entity_poly.type
_entity_poly.pdbx_seq_one_letter_code
_entity_poly.pdbx_strand_id
1 'polypeptide(L)'
;MSAWTFKSIPPPDNPTYTPGDVTYVIATICREDQHGNLERCLRSCLATKPYGIIISTIESNLLRIADLAYSIDPRIQVISASFANKRRQICEAIPRITTSITILADDDIELPSTSLPHILAPFEDSIVGAVGTRQRVRRRPGLGKIDQAWQYIGAGYIERRNFEISATSHIDGRISCLSGRAAALRTEILLSKDFMRGYLTETWLGRPLNPDDDNFITRFLVAKGWDIRIQMSKEAEVLTTLEFGWGFLMQCLRWARSNWRSNIKSIIFHWRIWMYVSHPCLI
;
A
#
# COMPACT_ATOMS: atom_id res chain seq x y z
N MET A 1 -5.17 -3.86 25.48
CA MET A 1 -3.97 -3.14 26.00
C MET A 1 -2.89 -2.96 24.94
N SER A 2 -2.50 -3.99 24.18
CA SER A 2 -1.37 -3.94 23.22
C SER A 2 -1.45 -2.80 22.18
N ALA A 3 -2.62 -2.52 21.60
CA ALA A 3 -2.77 -1.40 20.66
C ALA A 3 -2.52 -0.02 21.27
N TRP A 4 -2.78 0.15 22.57
CA TRP A 4 -2.59 1.42 23.29
C TRP A 4 -1.14 1.67 23.71
N THR A 5 -0.35 0.60 23.77
CA THR A 5 1.07 0.65 24.13
C THR A 5 1.99 0.64 22.90
N PHE A 6 1.42 0.43 21.70
CA PHE A 6 2.17 0.48 20.47
C PHE A 6 2.79 1.86 20.24
N LYS A 7 4.07 1.89 19.92
CA LYS A 7 4.80 3.12 19.61
C LYS A 7 5.37 3.05 18.20
N SER A 8 5.11 4.08 17.42
CA SER A 8 5.78 4.29 16.14
C SER A 8 7.27 4.58 16.35
N ILE A 9 8.07 4.18 15.37
CA ILE A 9 9.51 4.47 15.37
C ILE A 9 9.70 5.93 14.93
N PRO A 10 10.31 6.79 15.77
CA PRO A 10 10.54 8.18 15.39
C PRO A 10 11.64 8.29 14.32
N PRO A 11 11.61 9.32 13.48
CA PRO A 11 12.73 9.63 12.59
C PRO A 11 14.02 9.84 13.38
N PRO A 12 15.16 9.27 12.94
CA PRO A 12 16.44 9.51 13.59
C PRO A 12 16.99 10.91 13.25
N ASP A 13 17.91 11.43 14.08
CA ASP A 13 18.56 12.72 13.85
C ASP A 13 19.42 12.72 12.57
N ASN A 14 20.05 11.59 12.28
CA ASN A 14 20.88 11.39 11.09
C ASN A 14 20.35 10.19 10.29
N PRO A 15 19.34 10.37 9.43
CA PRO A 15 18.71 9.27 8.71
C PRO A 15 19.60 8.75 7.58
N THR A 16 19.67 7.43 7.43
CA THR A 16 20.30 6.76 6.28
C THR A 16 19.50 7.01 5.00
N TYR A 17 18.18 7.02 5.12
CA TYR A 17 17.28 7.24 3.98
C TYR A 17 16.57 8.58 4.11
N THR A 18 16.56 9.32 3.00
CA THR A 18 15.92 10.64 2.86
C THR A 18 14.79 10.58 1.86
N PRO A 19 13.93 11.59 1.76
CA PRO A 19 12.93 11.66 0.69
C PRO A 19 13.50 11.50 -0.72
N GLY A 20 14.75 11.92 -0.96
CA GLY A 20 15.46 11.72 -2.23
C GLY A 20 15.79 10.26 -2.57
N ASP A 21 15.66 9.34 -1.63
CA ASP A 21 15.86 7.90 -1.83
C ASP A 21 14.56 7.15 -2.13
N VAL A 22 13.45 7.89 -2.40
CA VAL A 22 12.11 7.33 -2.57
C VAL A 22 11.56 7.60 -3.97
N THR A 23 11.07 6.53 -4.62
CA THR A 23 10.23 6.62 -5.82
C THR A 23 8.83 6.09 -5.51
N TYR A 24 7.80 6.87 -5.83
CA TYR A 24 6.42 6.39 -5.82
C TYR A 24 6.10 5.64 -7.11
N VAL A 25 5.39 4.52 -6.99
CA VAL A 25 4.80 3.80 -8.12
C VAL A 25 3.28 3.77 -7.93
N ILE A 26 2.56 4.34 -8.87
CA ILE A 26 1.10 4.44 -8.86
C ILE A 26 0.55 3.69 -10.07
N ALA A 27 -0.13 2.57 -9.81
CA ALA A 27 -0.83 1.82 -10.85
C ALA A 27 -2.28 2.30 -10.93
N THR A 28 -2.69 2.84 -12.06
CA THR A 28 -4.03 3.39 -12.23
C THR A 28 -4.61 3.13 -13.62
N ILE A 29 -5.92 2.99 -13.72
CA ILE A 29 -6.67 3.14 -14.96
C ILE A 29 -7.44 4.45 -15.00
N CYS A 30 -7.47 5.18 -13.92
CA CYS A 30 -8.08 6.49 -13.67
C CYS A 30 -9.22 6.83 -14.62
N ARG A 31 -10.45 6.54 -14.25
CA ARG A 31 -11.63 6.94 -15.01
C ARG A 31 -11.79 8.46 -14.96
N GLU A 32 -12.55 9.03 -15.89
CA GLU A 32 -12.75 10.48 -15.97
C GLU A 32 -13.28 11.10 -14.67
N ASP A 33 -14.19 10.41 -13.98
CA ASP A 33 -14.74 10.80 -12.69
C ASP A 33 -13.72 10.73 -11.53
N GLN A 34 -12.59 10.07 -11.73
CA GLN A 34 -11.52 9.87 -10.73
C GLN A 34 -10.33 10.83 -10.88
N HIS A 35 -10.31 11.69 -11.91
CA HIS A 35 -9.21 12.63 -12.16
C HIS A 35 -8.85 13.47 -10.94
N GLY A 36 -9.83 14.00 -10.25
CA GLY A 36 -9.60 14.82 -9.06
C GLY A 36 -8.98 14.02 -7.88
N ASN A 37 -9.16 12.70 -7.82
CA ASN A 37 -8.48 11.86 -6.83
C ASN A 37 -7.01 11.68 -7.21
N LEU A 38 -6.72 11.32 -8.45
CA LEU A 38 -5.35 11.17 -8.94
C LEU A 38 -4.57 12.48 -8.82
N GLU A 39 -5.15 13.61 -9.19
CA GLU A 39 -4.50 14.92 -9.03
C GLU A 39 -4.11 15.20 -7.58
N ARG A 40 -5.02 15.00 -6.63
CA ARG A 40 -4.72 15.17 -5.19
C ARG A 40 -3.66 14.21 -4.71
N CYS A 41 -3.72 12.94 -5.13
CA CYS A 41 -2.70 11.95 -4.83
C CYS A 41 -1.32 12.42 -5.30
N LEU A 42 -1.18 12.81 -6.56
CA LEU A 42 0.08 13.28 -7.14
C LEU A 42 0.63 14.51 -6.42
N ARG A 43 -0.22 15.53 -6.18
CA ARG A 43 0.19 16.72 -5.45
C ARG A 43 0.63 16.42 -4.03
N SER A 44 -0.05 15.51 -3.32
CA SER A 44 0.33 15.10 -1.97
C SER A 44 1.66 14.32 -1.95
N CYS A 45 1.86 13.41 -2.91
CA CYS A 45 3.12 12.69 -3.06
C CYS A 45 4.29 13.64 -3.36
N LEU A 46 4.13 14.59 -4.28
CA LEU A 46 5.15 15.60 -4.59
C LEU A 46 5.47 16.51 -3.39
N ALA A 47 4.47 16.84 -2.57
CA ALA A 47 4.67 17.63 -1.36
C ALA A 47 5.61 16.97 -0.34
N THR A 48 5.77 15.65 -0.39
CA THR A 48 6.75 14.91 0.44
C THR A 48 8.19 14.98 -0.10
N LYS A 49 8.40 15.60 -1.27
CA LYS A 49 9.69 15.81 -1.95
C LYS A 49 10.44 14.51 -2.29
N PRO A 50 9.80 13.51 -2.90
CA PRO A 50 10.46 12.27 -3.30
C PRO A 50 11.46 12.53 -4.44
N TYR A 51 12.29 11.52 -4.73
CA TYR A 51 13.12 11.50 -5.96
C TYR A 51 12.25 11.59 -7.22
N GLY A 52 11.16 10.80 -7.29
CA GLY A 52 10.30 10.79 -8.45
C GLY A 52 8.98 10.04 -8.23
N ILE A 53 8.12 10.14 -9.23
CA ILE A 53 6.84 9.42 -9.31
C ILE A 53 6.77 8.73 -10.67
N ILE A 54 6.43 7.44 -10.68
CA ILE A 54 6.16 6.66 -11.88
C ILE A 54 4.68 6.27 -11.86
N ILE A 55 3.92 6.70 -12.84
CA ILE A 55 2.53 6.29 -13.04
C ILE A 55 2.52 5.20 -14.11
N SER A 56 1.95 4.05 -13.80
CA SER A 56 1.72 2.98 -14.75
C SER A 56 0.24 2.86 -15.05
N THR A 57 -0.14 3.03 -16.32
CA THR A 57 -1.51 2.96 -16.79
C THR A 57 -1.66 1.98 -17.94
N ILE A 58 -2.74 2.04 -18.71
CA ILE A 58 -2.96 1.28 -19.94
C ILE A 58 -2.84 2.20 -21.15
N GLU A 59 -2.55 1.63 -22.31
CA GLU A 59 -2.30 2.40 -23.54
C GLU A 59 -3.44 3.39 -23.86
N SER A 60 -4.69 2.96 -23.72
CA SER A 60 -5.86 3.81 -24.00
C SER A 60 -5.96 5.06 -23.12
N ASN A 61 -5.30 5.08 -21.96
CA ASN A 61 -5.34 6.18 -21.02
C ASN A 61 -4.02 6.97 -20.94
N LEU A 62 -2.99 6.51 -21.68
CA LEU A 62 -1.64 7.04 -21.57
C LEU A 62 -1.57 8.55 -21.79
N LEU A 63 -2.08 9.03 -22.93
CA LEU A 63 -2.02 10.46 -23.27
C LEU A 63 -2.75 11.31 -22.24
N ARG A 64 -3.98 10.94 -21.88
CA ARG A 64 -4.80 11.67 -20.93
C ARG A 64 -4.15 11.75 -19.53
N ILE A 65 -3.54 10.67 -19.07
CA ILE A 65 -2.85 10.64 -17.77
C ILE A 65 -1.53 11.38 -17.86
N ALA A 66 -0.82 11.31 -18.98
CA ALA A 66 0.40 12.07 -19.20
C ALA A 66 0.14 13.57 -19.19
N ASP A 67 -0.91 14.04 -19.86
CA ASP A 67 -1.30 15.46 -19.87
C ASP A 67 -1.60 15.95 -18.45
N LEU A 68 -2.37 15.19 -17.67
CA LEU A 68 -2.64 15.51 -16.27
C LEU A 68 -1.34 15.56 -15.45
N ALA A 69 -0.52 14.52 -15.55
CA ALA A 69 0.72 14.41 -14.77
C ALA A 69 1.68 15.54 -15.09
N TYR A 70 1.93 15.83 -16.36
CA TYR A 70 2.84 16.89 -16.79
C TYR A 70 2.33 18.29 -16.48
N SER A 71 1.02 18.51 -16.42
CA SER A 71 0.45 19.77 -15.94
C SER A 71 0.73 20.04 -14.46
N ILE A 72 1.00 18.98 -13.67
CA ILE A 72 1.32 19.05 -12.24
C ILE A 72 2.83 19.17 -12.03
N ASP A 73 3.61 18.26 -12.62
CA ASP A 73 5.07 18.27 -12.57
C ASP A 73 5.65 17.48 -13.76
N PRO A 74 6.46 18.11 -14.62
CA PRO A 74 7.03 17.46 -15.82
C PRO A 74 8.02 16.31 -15.49
N ARG A 75 8.44 16.16 -14.24
CA ARG A 75 9.32 15.07 -13.80
C ARG A 75 8.57 13.76 -13.55
N ILE A 76 7.23 13.78 -13.51
CA ILE A 76 6.43 12.57 -13.34
C ILE A 76 6.58 11.70 -14.60
N GLN A 77 7.01 10.47 -14.43
CA GLN A 77 7.08 9.51 -15.53
C GLN A 77 5.73 8.79 -15.69
N VAL A 78 5.21 8.74 -16.90
CA VAL A 78 4.00 7.99 -17.21
C VAL A 78 4.34 6.90 -18.21
N ILE A 79 3.97 5.66 -17.88
CA ILE A 79 4.23 4.48 -18.70
C ILE A 79 2.95 3.70 -18.95
N SER A 80 2.90 2.93 -20.04
CA SER A 80 1.79 2.03 -20.32
C SER A 80 2.14 0.58 -20.06
N ALA A 81 1.16 -0.16 -19.53
CA ALA A 81 1.15 -1.61 -19.47
C ALA A 81 0.21 -2.19 -20.54
N SER A 82 0.46 -3.41 -20.97
CA SER A 82 -0.26 -4.05 -22.06
C SER A 82 -1.77 -4.24 -21.82
N PHE A 83 -2.20 -4.33 -20.56
CA PHE A 83 -3.61 -4.41 -20.17
C PHE A 83 -3.82 -4.01 -18.70
N ALA A 84 -5.08 -3.74 -18.34
CA ALA A 84 -5.49 -3.31 -17.01
C ALA A 84 -5.32 -4.42 -15.97
N ASN A 85 -4.17 -4.44 -15.31
CA ASN A 85 -3.86 -5.34 -14.21
C ASN A 85 -2.83 -4.68 -13.29
N LYS A 86 -3.21 -4.42 -12.04
CA LYS A 86 -2.36 -3.70 -11.08
C LYS A 86 -0.98 -4.36 -10.92
N ARG A 87 -0.92 -5.68 -10.82
CA ARG A 87 0.35 -6.40 -10.65
C ARG A 87 1.26 -6.22 -11.86
N ARG A 88 0.71 -6.30 -13.08
CA ARG A 88 1.48 -6.05 -14.29
C ARG A 88 1.94 -4.60 -14.39
N GLN A 89 1.04 -3.65 -14.14
CA GLN A 89 1.37 -2.22 -14.15
C GLN A 89 2.52 -1.91 -13.19
N ILE A 90 2.51 -2.47 -11.99
CA ILE A 90 3.62 -2.33 -11.03
C ILE A 90 4.90 -2.99 -11.58
N CYS A 91 4.82 -4.20 -12.11
CA CYS A 91 5.99 -4.89 -12.66
C CYS A 91 6.64 -4.17 -13.86
N GLU A 92 5.86 -3.47 -14.68
CA GLU A 92 6.39 -2.64 -15.78
C GLU A 92 7.12 -1.38 -15.25
N ALA A 93 6.74 -0.90 -14.08
CA ALA A 93 7.40 0.26 -13.45
C ALA A 93 8.69 -0.11 -12.72
N ILE A 94 8.76 -1.27 -12.07
CA ILE A 94 9.88 -1.69 -11.21
C ILE A 94 11.25 -1.53 -11.86
N PRO A 95 11.51 -1.96 -13.12
CA PRO A 95 12.82 -1.85 -13.75
C PRO A 95 13.31 -0.40 -13.99
N ARG A 96 12.41 0.59 -13.85
CA ARG A 96 12.72 2.02 -14.03
C ARG A 96 13.09 2.72 -12.73
N ILE A 97 12.99 2.01 -11.60
CA ILE A 97 13.27 2.57 -10.28
C ILE A 97 14.77 2.49 -10.01
N THR A 98 15.34 3.62 -9.62
CA THR A 98 16.78 3.74 -9.30
C THR A 98 17.03 4.02 -7.82
N THR A 99 15.97 4.31 -7.04
CA THR A 99 16.04 4.64 -5.62
C THR A 99 16.02 3.41 -4.73
N SER A 100 16.54 3.55 -3.51
CA SER A 100 16.63 2.45 -2.53
C SER A 100 15.28 2.00 -2.00
N ILE A 101 14.32 2.93 -1.92
CA ILE A 101 12.97 2.68 -1.38
C ILE A 101 11.92 3.00 -2.44
N THR A 102 10.96 2.10 -2.58
CA THR A 102 9.79 2.26 -3.45
C THR A 102 8.53 2.33 -2.60
N ILE A 103 7.67 3.31 -2.85
CA ILE A 103 6.32 3.34 -2.28
C ILE A 103 5.31 2.95 -3.35
N LEU A 104 4.69 1.78 -3.18
CA LEU A 104 3.53 1.40 -3.97
C LEU A 104 2.31 2.12 -3.40
N ALA A 105 1.65 2.92 -4.22
CA ALA A 105 0.52 3.76 -3.79
C ALA A 105 -0.71 3.57 -4.69
N ASP A 106 -1.89 3.56 -4.07
CA ASP A 106 -3.15 3.68 -4.82
C ASP A 106 -3.35 5.12 -5.30
N ASP A 107 -4.15 5.32 -6.33
CA ASP A 107 -4.36 6.61 -7.01
C ASP A 107 -5.35 7.54 -6.30
N ASP A 108 -5.90 7.12 -5.16
CA ASP A 108 -6.88 7.87 -4.37
C ASP A 108 -6.41 8.23 -2.96
N ILE A 109 -5.11 8.08 -2.69
CA ILE A 109 -4.53 8.41 -1.39
C ILE A 109 -4.06 9.85 -1.32
N GLU A 110 -3.92 10.36 -0.09
CA GLU A 110 -3.23 11.61 0.21
C GLU A 110 -2.30 11.42 1.42
N LEU A 111 -1.10 11.97 1.31
CA LEU A 111 -0.07 11.91 2.33
C LEU A 111 0.21 13.30 2.93
N PRO A 112 0.46 13.41 4.24
CA PRO A 112 1.03 14.62 4.80
C PRO A 112 2.42 14.91 4.20
N SER A 113 2.76 16.15 3.97
CA SER A 113 4.08 16.55 3.43
C SER A 113 5.26 16.10 4.31
N THR A 114 4.99 15.83 5.59
CA THR A 114 5.96 15.37 6.60
C THR A 114 6.06 13.84 6.68
N SER A 115 5.36 13.09 5.84
CA SER A 115 5.20 11.64 6.02
C SER A 115 6.46 10.82 5.76
N LEU A 116 7.27 11.20 4.77
CA LEU A 116 8.42 10.36 4.36
C LEU A 116 9.45 10.13 5.48
N PRO A 117 9.89 11.12 6.25
CA PRO A 117 10.81 10.85 7.37
C PRO A 117 10.27 9.79 8.33
N HIS A 118 8.97 9.81 8.64
CA HIS A 118 8.36 8.82 9.51
C HIS A 118 8.21 7.44 8.85
N ILE A 119 7.89 7.39 7.56
CA ILE A 119 7.79 6.13 6.80
C ILE A 119 9.17 5.49 6.65
N LEU A 120 10.22 6.28 6.50
CA LEU A 120 11.58 5.81 6.27
C LEU A 120 12.28 5.36 7.56
N ALA A 121 11.90 5.91 8.72
CA ALA A 121 12.56 5.62 10.00
C ALA A 121 12.73 4.12 10.32
N PRO A 122 11.76 3.22 10.08
CA PRO A 122 11.97 1.80 10.36
C PRO A 122 13.00 1.11 9.46
N PHE A 123 13.35 1.68 8.30
CA PHE A 123 14.36 1.10 7.40
C PHE A 123 15.80 1.25 7.87
N GLU A 124 16.04 2.00 8.96
CA GLU A 124 17.34 2.01 9.64
C GLU A 124 17.71 0.61 10.15
N ASP A 125 16.72 -0.21 10.47
CA ASP A 125 16.92 -1.64 10.72
C ASP A 125 16.97 -2.40 9.38
N SER A 126 18.11 -3.02 9.10
CA SER A 126 18.35 -3.72 7.83
C SER A 126 17.45 -4.93 7.59
N ILE A 127 16.83 -5.51 8.63
CA ILE A 127 15.89 -6.62 8.52
C ILE A 127 14.49 -6.16 8.06
N VAL A 128 14.18 -4.87 8.17
CA VAL A 128 12.89 -4.31 7.76
C VAL A 128 12.83 -4.22 6.24
N GLY A 129 11.98 -5.05 5.65
CA GLY A 129 11.77 -5.09 4.19
C GLY A 129 10.63 -4.18 3.72
N ALA A 130 9.66 -3.89 4.59
CA ALA A 130 8.54 -3.02 4.25
C ALA A 130 7.98 -2.25 5.44
N VAL A 131 7.36 -1.10 5.13
CA VAL A 131 6.69 -0.23 6.10
C VAL A 131 5.30 0.14 5.59
N GLY A 132 4.28 -0.15 6.41
CA GLY A 132 2.92 0.32 6.22
C GLY A 132 2.61 1.51 7.13
N THR A 133 1.45 2.09 6.91
CA THR A 133 1.03 3.29 7.66
C THR A 133 -0.39 3.16 8.18
N ARG A 134 -0.69 3.94 9.22
CA ARG A 134 -2.06 4.19 9.65
C ARG A 134 -2.86 4.79 8.49
N GLN A 135 -4.14 4.42 8.41
CA GLN A 135 -5.05 4.87 7.38
C GLN A 135 -6.23 5.60 8.00
N ARG A 136 -6.72 6.61 7.28
CA ARG A 136 -7.90 7.36 7.66
C ARG A 136 -8.78 7.64 6.45
N VAL A 137 -10.08 7.56 6.64
CA VAL A 137 -11.03 7.90 5.58
C VAL A 137 -11.12 9.41 5.44
N ARG A 138 -10.89 9.91 4.22
CA ARG A 138 -11.10 11.32 3.91
C ARG A 138 -12.57 11.69 4.03
N ARG A 139 -12.84 12.71 4.83
CA ARG A 139 -14.20 13.23 4.96
C ARG A 139 -14.60 13.99 3.70
N ARG A 140 -15.79 13.69 3.18
CA ARG A 140 -16.40 14.44 2.08
C ARG A 140 -17.48 15.35 2.67
N PRO A 141 -17.36 16.69 2.53
CA PRO A 141 -18.39 17.62 2.98
C PRO A 141 -19.62 17.56 2.04
N GLY A 142 -20.78 18.02 2.51
CA GLY A 142 -21.98 18.18 1.69
C GLY A 142 -22.74 16.89 1.37
N LEU A 143 -22.40 15.76 2.01
CA LEU A 143 -23.09 14.50 1.81
C LEU A 143 -24.48 14.51 2.45
N GLY A 144 -25.45 13.81 1.83
CA GLY A 144 -26.74 13.51 2.43
C GLY A 144 -26.59 12.60 3.67
N LYS A 145 -27.62 12.55 4.52
CA LYS A 145 -27.60 11.79 5.80
C LYS A 145 -27.23 10.31 5.62
N ILE A 146 -27.72 9.66 4.57
CA ILE A 146 -27.44 8.25 4.28
C ILE A 146 -25.96 8.06 3.94
N ASP A 147 -25.39 8.90 3.08
CA ASP A 147 -23.99 8.80 2.69
C ASP A 147 -23.05 9.19 3.84
N GLN A 148 -23.47 10.12 4.71
CA GLN A 148 -22.78 10.39 5.96
C GLN A 148 -22.73 9.14 6.85
N ALA A 149 -23.83 8.43 6.99
CA ALA A 149 -23.87 7.18 7.77
C ALA A 149 -22.90 6.13 7.18
N TRP A 150 -22.88 5.94 5.86
CA TRP A 150 -21.91 5.06 5.19
C TRP A 150 -20.48 5.51 5.41
N GLN A 151 -20.21 6.81 5.37
CA GLN A 151 -18.86 7.34 5.66
C GLN A 151 -18.42 7.01 7.09
N TYR A 152 -19.33 7.12 8.09
CA TYR A 152 -19.02 6.74 9.48
C TYR A 152 -18.76 5.24 9.62
N ILE A 153 -19.57 4.39 8.99
CA ILE A 153 -19.38 2.94 9.00
C ILE A 153 -18.02 2.59 8.39
N GLY A 154 -17.68 3.17 7.23
CA GLY A 154 -16.41 2.97 6.56
C GLY A 154 -15.22 3.44 7.40
N ALA A 155 -15.33 4.62 8.03
CA ALA A 155 -14.31 5.14 8.93
C ALA A 155 -14.09 4.22 10.12
N GLY A 156 -15.18 3.73 10.74
CA GLY A 156 -15.11 2.75 11.83
C GLY A 156 -14.43 1.44 11.42
N TYR A 157 -14.69 0.96 10.20
CA TYR A 157 -14.03 -0.22 9.65
C TYR A 157 -12.52 -0.03 9.54
N ILE A 158 -12.06 1.11 9.02
CA ILE A 158 -10.63 1.42 8.88
C ILE A 158 -9.98 1.61 10.24
N GLU A 159 -10.63 2.31 11.20
CA GLU A 159 -10.07 2.47 12.55
C GLU A 159 -9.99 1.14 13.31
N ARG A 160 -10.97 0.24 13.15
CA ARG A 160 -10.88 -1.12 13.69
C ARG A 160 -9.65 -1.84 13.15
N ARG A 161 -9.38 -1.72 11.83
CA ARG A 161 -8.20 -2.33 11.22
C ARG A 161 -6.90 -1.71 11.75
N ASN A 162 -6.83 -0.40 11.90
CA ASN A 162 -5.67 0.25 12.51
C ASN A 162 -5.40 -0.29 13.92
N PHE A 163 -6.47 -0.45 14.72
CA PHE A 163 -6.39 -1.00 16.06
C PHE A 163 -5.87 -2.46 16.05
N GLU A 164 -6.42 -3.30 15.20
CA GLU A 164 -6.01 -4.70 15.06
C GLU A 164 -4.52 -4.82 14.65
N ILE A 165 -4.10 -4.06 13.63
CA ILE A 165 -2.72 -4.07 13.14
C ILE A 165 -1.76 -3.57 14.22
N SER A 166 -2.09 -2.50 14.94
CA SER A 166 -1.22 -2.00 16.01
C SER A 166 -1.12 -2.99 17.16
N ALA A 167 -2.22 -3.69 17.49
CA ALA A 167 -2.22 -4.71 18.54
C ALA A 167 -1.34 -5.91 18.16
N THR A 168 -1.49 -6.45 16.96
CA THR A 168 -0.71 -7.60 16.47
C THR A 168 0.75 -7.26 16.30
N SER A 169 1.06 -6.10 15.70
CA SER A 169 2.44 -5.63 15.56
C SER A 169 3.14 -5.42 16.91
N HIS A 170 2.39 -5.04 17.97
CA HIS A 170 2.96 -4.91 19.31
C HIS A 170 3.22 -6.26 19.97
N ILE A 171 2.40 -7.29 19.71
CA ILE A 171 2.50 -8.60 20.34
C ILE A 171 3.65 -9.42 19.75
N ASP A 172 3.72 -9.53 18.42
CA ASP A 172 4.64 -10.42 17.72
C ASP A 172 5.46 -9.76 16.61
N GLY A 173 5.32 -8.44 16.43
CA GLY A 173 6.00 -7.67 15.38
C GLY A 173 5.50 -7.94 13.97
N ARG A 174 4.39 -8.66 13.80
CA ARG A 174 3.87 -9.08 12.50
C ARG A 174 2.50 -8.52 12.19
N ILE A 175 2.14 -8.57 10.92
CA ILE A 175 0.84 -8.13 10.43
C ILE A 175 0.24 -9.20 9.51
N SER A 176 -1.08 -9.30 9.51
CA SER A 176 -1.81 -10.22 8.64
C SER A 176 -1.75 -9.81 7.16
N CYS A 177 -1.77 -8.52 6.89
CA CYS A 177 -1.70 -7.96 5.54
C CYS A 177 -1.20 -6.52 5.56
N LEU A 178 -0.12 -6.25 4.84
CA LEU A 178 0.35 -4.90 4.52
C LEU A 178 -0.66 -4.25 3.57
N SER A 179 -1.15 -3.06 3.89
CA SER A 179 -2.16 -2.43 3.06
C SER A 179 -1.60 -1.98 1.71
N GLY A 180 -2.30 -2.33 0.63
CA GLY A 180 -1.95 -1.89 -0.73
C GLY A 180 -2.20 -0.41 -1.03
N ARG A 181 -2.76 0.37 -0.06
CA ARG A 181 -3.00 1.81 -0.27
C ARG A 181 -1.72 2.63 -0.32
N ALA A 182 -0.81 2.37 0.62
CA ALA A 182 0.54 2.92 0.59
C ALA A 182 1.45 1.94 1.35
N ALA A 183 2.38 1.36 0.65
CA ALA A 183 3.36 0.42 1.19
C ALA A 183 4.76 0.82 0.71
N ALA A 184 5.63 1.18 1.64
CA ALA A 184 7.04 1.40 1.36
C ALA A 184 7.79 0.06 1.41
N LEU A 185 8.66 -0.20 0.44
CA LEU A 185 9.44 -1.45 0.34
C LEU A 185 10.88 -1.12 -0.06
N ARG A 186 11.83 -1.96 0.37
CA ARG A 186 13.16 -1.93 -0.24
C ARG A 186 13.06 -2.29 -1.72
N THR A 187 13.58 -1.46 -2.58
CA THR A 187 13.50 -1.65 -4.04
C THR A 187 14.16 -2.95 -4.49
N GLU A 188 15.24 -3.37 -3.83
CA GLU A 188 15.91 -4.64 -4.10
C GLU A 188 15.00 -5.86 -4.01
N ILE A 189 14.02 -5.83 -3.09
CA ILE A 189 13.02 -6.90 -2.94
C ILE A 189 12.15 -6.99 -4.18
N LEU A 190 11.66 -5.83 -4.66
CA LEU A 190 10.82 -5.75 -5.85
C LEU A 190 11.57 -6.16 -7.13
N LEU A 191 12.86 -5.79 -7.23
CA LEU A 191 13.73 -6.15 -8.36
C LEU A 191 14.13 -7.62 -8.38
N SER A 192 13.91 -8.37 -7.29
CA SER A 192 14.28 -9.77 -7.25
C SER A 192 13.49 -10.61 -8.25
N LYS A 193 14.16 -11.50 -8.97
CA LYS A 193 13.53 -12.40 -9.95
C LYS A 193 12.42 -13.26 -9.36
N ASP A 194 12.60 -13.67 -8.09
CA ASP A 194 11.62 -14.47 -7.36
C ASP A 194 10.34 -13.68 -7.10
N PHE A 195 10.50 -12.40 -6.67
CA PHE A 195 9.35 -11.52 -6.46
C PHE A 195 8.59 -11.30 -7.78
N MET A 196 9.27 -10.81 -8.81
CA MET A 196 8.68 -10.48 -10.11
C MET A 196 7.92 -11.66 -10.69
N ARG A 197 8.55 -12.84 -10.72
CA ARG A 197 7.92 -14.06 -11.22
C ARG A 197 6.70 -14.45 -10.38
N GLY A 198 6.86 -14.56 -9.07
CA GLY A 198 5.77 -14.98 -8.16
C GLY A 198 4.59 -14.00 -8.20
N TYR A 199 4.87 -12.69 -8.24
CA TYR A 199 3.86 -11.64 -8.28
C TYR A 199 2.99 -11.67 -9.55
N LEU A 200 3.61 -11.99 -10.70
CA LEU A 200 2.90 -12.08 -11.99
C LEU A 200 2.20 -13.41 -12.22
N THR A 201 2.75 -14.51 -11.67
CA THR A 201 2.26 -15.87 -11.99
C THR A 201 1.46 -16.51 -10.86
N GLU A 202 1.14 -15.75 -9.81
CA GLU A 202 0.36 -16.30 -8.70
C GLU A 202 -0.99 -16.82 -9.17
N THR A 203 -1.34 -18.04 -8.72
CA THR A 203 -2.62 -18.68 -9.03
C THR A 203 -3.37 -19.08 -7.76
N TRP A 204 -4.69 -19.22 -7.90
CA TRP A 204 -5.58 -19.82 -6.93
C TRP A 204 -6.45 -20.86 -7.63
N LEU A 205 -6.38 -22.12 -7.18
CA LEU A 205 -7.07 -23.25 -7.79
C LEU A 205 -6.88 -23.32 -9.32
N GLY A 206 -5.63 -23.12 -9.76
CA GLY A 206 -5.26 -23.18 -11.19
C GLY A 206 -5.63 -21.95 -12.03
N ARG A 207 -6.27 -20.92 -11.44
CA ARG A 207 -6.62 -19.67 -12.13
C ARG A 207 -5.71 -18.52 -11.73
N PRO A 208 -5.30 -17.63 -12.66
CA PRO A 208 -4.50 -16.45 -12.33
C PRO A 208 -5.18 -15.59 -11.25
N LEU A 209 -4.40 -15.19 -10.25
CA LEU A 209 -4.88 -14.37 -9.15
C LEU A 209 -4.45 -12.91 -9.38
N ASN A 210 -5.31 -12.14 -10.03
CA ASN A 210 -5.06 -10.72 -10.32
C ASN A 210 -5.23 -9.80 -9.10
N PRO A 211 -6.28 -9.94 -8.27
CA PRO A 211 -6.40 -9.20 -7.01
C PRO A 211 -5.42 -9.73 -5.95
N ASP A 212 -5.49 -9.17 -4.75
CA ASP A 212 -4.73 -9.63 -3.58
C ASP A 212 -3.21 -9.39 -3.70
N ASP A 213 -2.82 -8.32 -4.37
CA ASP A 213 -1.44 -7.90 -4.54
C ASP A 213 -0.74 -7.64 -3.19
N ASP A 214 -1.41 -6.96 -2.27
CA ASP A 214 -0.97 -6.66 -0.91
C ASP A 214 -0.74 -7.93 -0.07
N ASN A 215 -1.64 -8.88 -0.18
CA ASN A 215 -1.50 -10.17 0.47
C ASN A 215 -0.32 -11.00 -0.07
N PHE A 216 -0.08 -10.96 -1.39
CA PHE A 216 1.11 -11.61 -1.96
C PHE A 216 2.39 -10.99 -1.41
N ILE A 217 2.50 -9.65 -1.43
CA ILE A 217 3.66 -8.92 -0.93
C ILE A 217 3.94 -9.32 0.53
N THR A 218 2.91 -9.30 1.37
CA THR A 218 3.03 -9.66 2.79
C THR A 218 3.57 -11.08 2.96
N ARG A 219 2.99 -12.07 2.29
CA ARG A 219 3.45 -13.47 2.37
C ARG A 219 4.87 -13.65 1.85
N PHE A 220 5.21 -12.96 0.75
CA PHE A 220 6.55 -13.03 0.17
C PHE A 220 7.60 -12.50 1.16
N LEU A 221 7.36 -11.35 1.76
CA LEU A 221 8.26 -10.74 2.75
C LEU A 221 8.48 -11.68 3.93
N VAL A 222 7.39 -12.16 4.53
CA VAL A 222 7.48 -13.08 5.68
C VAL A 222 8.18 -14.40 5.31
N ALA A 223 7.90 -14.96 4.14
CA ALA A 223 8.53 -16.20 3.67
C ALA A 223 10.04 -16.04 3.41
N LYS A 224 10.50 -14.84 3.08
CA LYS A 224 11.92 -14.50 2.87
C LYS A 224 12.61 -14.02 4.15
N GLY A 225 11.91 -13.95 5.28
CA GLY A 225 12.47 -13.54 6.57
C GLY A 225 12.56 -12.04 6.78
N TRP A 226 11.91 -11.23 5.94
CA TRP A 226 11.84 -9.79 6.13
C TRP A 226 10.83 -9.40 7.19
N ASP A 227 11.17 -8.42 8.00
CA ASP A 227 10.24 -7.78 8.92
C ASP A 227 9.39 -6.71 8.22
N ILE A 228 8.16 -6.55 8.71
CA ILE A 228 7.24 -5.51 8.27
C ILE A 228 6.91 -4.64 9.48
N ARG A 229 7.11 -3.33 9.36
CA ARG A 229 6.80 -2.36 10.41
C ARG A 229 5.60 -1.50 10.02
N ILE A 230 4.89 -0.98 11.02
CA ILE A 230 3.75 -0.09 10.80
C ILE A 230 3.99 1.22 11.53
N GLN A 231 3.77 2.32 10.85
CA GLN A 231 3.80 3.66 11.43
C GLN A 231 2.38 4.15 11.73
N MET A 232 2.10 4.36 13.01
CA MET A 232 0.77 4.77 13.51
C MET A 232 0.71 6.26 13.87
N SER A 233 1.80 7.00 13.67
CA SER A 233 1.85 8.44 13.93
C SER A 233 0.95 9.21 12.96
N LYS A 234 0.47 10.37 13.37
CA LYS A 234 -0.34 11.26 12.51
C LYS A 234 0.45 11.78 11.31
N GLU A 235 1.74 11.95 11.48
CA GLU A 235 2.67 12.42 10.45
C GLU A 235 2.79 11.42 9.29
N ALA A 236 2.58 10.12 9.56
CA ALA A 236 2.58 9.07 8.55
C ALA A 236 1.16 8.61 8.14
N GLU A 237 0.11 9.27 8.63
CA GLU A 237 -1.29 8.87 8.37
C GLU A 237 -1.68 9.10 6.91
N VAL A 238 -2.07 8.04 6.21
CA VAL A 238 -2.56 8.09 4.83
C VAL A 238 -4.05 8.32 4.81
N LEU A 239 -4.51 9.36 4.14
CA LEU A 239 -5.93 9.56 3.83
C LEU A 239 -6.29 8.74 2.60
N THR A 240 -7.46 8.11 2.62
CA THR A 240 -7.99 7.30 1.51
C THR A 240 -9.48 7.52 1.32
N THR A 241 -10.03 7.06 0.22
CA THR A 241 -11.46 7.07 -0.04
C THR A 241 -12.06 5.68 0.12
N LEU A 242 -13.36 5.62 0.35
CA LEU A 242 -14.14 4.39 0.36
C LEU A 242 -15.40 4.59 -0.48
N GLU A 243 -15.91 3.49 -1.02
CA GLU A 243 -17.21 3.44 -1.66
C GLU A 243 -18.33 3.62 -0.62
N PHE A 244 -19.54 3.96 -1.09
CA PHE A 244 -20.73 4.09 -0.26
C PHE A 244 -21.77 3.01 -0.59
N GLY A 245 -22.67 2.73 0.36
CA GLY A 245 -23.77 1.83 0.16
C GLY A 245 -23.32 0.42 -0.24
N TRP A 246 -23.94 -0.13 -1.26
CA TRP A 246 -23.60 -1.44 -1.81
C TRP A 246 -22.15 -1.53 -2.31
N GLY A 247 -21.60 -0.46 -2.85
CA GLY A 247 -20.19 -0.40 -3.26
C GLY A 247 -19.27 -0.73 -2.10
N PHE A 248 -19.50 -0.13 -0.93
CA PHE A 248 -18.72 -0.42 0.28
C PHE A 248 -18.87 -1.88 0.74
N LEU A 249 -20.09 -2.43 0.74
CA LEU A 249 -20.30 -3.83 1.12
C LEU A 249 -19.56 -4.79 0.17
N MET A 250 -19.61 -4.53 -1.14
CA MET A 250 -18.89 -5.33 -2.13
C MET A 250 -17.37 -5.18 -1.97
N GLN A 251 -16.89 -4.01 -1.58
CA GLN A 251 -15.50 -3.77 -1.24
C GLN A 251 -15.08 -4.59 -0.01
N CYS A 252 -15.86 -4.58 1.06
CA CYS A 252 -15.64 -5.42 2.25
C CYS A 252 -15.62 -6.91 1.92
N LEU A 253 -16.56 -7.39 1.10
CA LEU A 253 -16.62 -8.78 0.65
C LEU A 253 -15.38 -9.17 -0.16
N ARG A 254 -14.88 -8.27 -1.01
CA ARG A 254 -13.63 -8.48 -1.76
C ARG A 254 -12.45 -8.63 -0.80
N TRP A 255 -12.32 -7.76 0.20
CA TRP A 255 -11.26 -7.83 1.21
C TRP A 255 -11.35 -9.11 2.06
N ALA A 256 -12.55 -9.49 2.50
CA ALA A 256 -12.75 -10.73 3.24
C ALA A 256 -12.30 -11.94 2.41
N ARG A 257 -12.72 -12.04 1.15
CA ARG A 257 -12.31 -13.14 0.24
C ARG A 257 -10.79 -13.15 0.00
N SER A 258 -10.17 -11.98 -0.12
CA SER A 258 -8.73 -11.82 -0.27
C SER A 258 -7.99 -12.39 0.94
N ASN A 259 -8.37 -11.96 2.13
CA ASN A 259 -7.76 -12.42 3.38
C ASN A 259 -7.95 -13.94 3.59
N TRP A 260 -9.14 -14.46 3.32
CA TRP A 260 -9.41 -15.89 3.40
C TRP A 260 -8.47 -16.71 2.49
N ARG A 261 -8.34 -16.33 1.23
CA ARG A 261 -7.42 -17.00 0.29
C ARG A 261 -5.98 -16.93 0.78
N SER A 262 -5.55 -15.75 1.24
CA SER A 262 -4.21 -15.54 1.77
C SER A 262 -3.93 -16.43 2.97
N ASN A 263 -4.86 -16.48 3.92
CA ASN A 263 -4.71 -17.28 5.14
C ASN A 263 -4.62 -18.77 4.83
N ILE A 264 -5.48 -19.30 3.96
CA ILE A 264 -5.43 -20.70 3.52
C ILE A 264 -4.09 -21.02 2.85
N LYS A 265 -3.59 -20.14 1.96
CA LYS A 265 -2.26 -20.32 1.36
C LYS A 265 -1.16 -20.35 2.41
N SER A 266 -1.20 -19.45 3.38
CA SER A 266 -0.22 -19.39 4.46
C SER A 266 -0.22 -20.66 5.29
N ILE A 267 -1.40 -21.20 5.63
CA ILE A 267 -1.55 -22.46 6.37
C ILE A 267 -0.94 -23.62 5.60
N ILE A 268 -1.27 -23.74 4.31
CA ILE A 268 -0.88 -24.91 3.51
C ILE A 268 0.60 -24.89 3.12
N PHE A 269 1.10 -23.74 2.64
CA PHE A 269 2.41 -23.65 1.99
C PHE A 269 3.50 -23.03 2.85
N HIS A 270 3.14 -22.36 3.95
CA HIS A 270 4.06 -21.66 4.81
C HIS A 270 3.90 -22.06 6.28
N TRP A 271 3.60 -23.34 6.54
CA TRP A 271 3.38 -23.88 7.89
C TRP A 271 4.52 -23.56 8.88
N ARG A 272 5.76 -23.37 8.40
CA ARG A 272 6.88 -22.91 9.22
C ARG A 272 6.64 -21.53 9.84
N ILE A 273 5.82 -20.68 9.23
CA ILE A 273 5.42 -19.39 9.80
C ILE A 273 4.72 -19.61 11.14
N TRP A 274 3.97 -20.72 11.27
CA TRP A 274 3.24 -21.08 12.49
C TRP A 274 4.16 -21.48 13.65
N MET A 275 5.34 -22.03 13.38
CA MET A 275 6.29 -22.42 14.42
C MET A 275 6.99 -21.21 15.06
N TYR A 276 7.02 -20.07 14.39
CA TYR A 276 7.66 -18.85 14.87
C TYR A 276 6.66 -17.80 15.38
N VAL A 277 5.38 -18.05 15.23
CA VAL A 277 4.31 -17.14 15.68
C VAL A 277 3.69 -17.77 16.91
N SER A 278 3.93 -17.17 18.08
CA SER A 278 3.36 -17.63 19.35
C SER A 278 1.83 -17.53 19.41
N HIS A 279 1.22 -16.76 18.49
CA HIS A 279 -0.23 -16.71 18.29
C HIS A 279 -0.54 -16.53 16.79
N PRO A 280 -1.29 -17.45 16.18
CA PRO A 280 -1.73 -17.30 14.81
C PRO A 280 -2.74 -16.15 14.75
N CYS A 281 -2.36 -15.01 14.17
CA CYS A 281 -3.32 -14.01 13.73
C CYS A 281 -4.06 -14.55 12.51
N LEU A 282 -4.91 -15.55 12.76
CA LEU A 282 -5.95 -16.01 11.86
C LEU A 282 -7.20 -15.19 12.16
N ILE A 283 -7.35 -14.05 11.53
CA ILE A 283 -8.70 -13.49 11.31
C ILE A 283 -8.62 -12.46 10.19
#